data_7bf0ec19deda01a576fb000c6e242e83
#
_entry.id   7bf0ec19deda01a576fb000c6e242e83
#
_cell.length_a   1.000
_cell.length_b   1.000
_cell.length_c   1.000
_cell.angle_alpha   90.00
_cell.angle_beta   90.00
_cell.angle_gamma   90.00
#
_symmetry.space_group_name_H-M   'P 1'
#
loop_
_entity.id
_entity.type
_entity.pdbx_description
1 polymer ?
#
loop_
_entity_poly.entity_id
_entity_poly.type
_entity_poly.pdbx_seq_one_letter_code
_entity_poly.pdbx_strand_id
1 'polypeptide(L)'
;MLRKNKEKRGCLGSLIWIPIAIVVMFCIAGYGMSQGINVPGILSSGFNVISKGEHANSSDVGKLLRRFIPKSESSETGNSSSKTSGVKSDAFSYSPLPFENHKLMVNGDLDSLGRATYGHIRLKYSDKPQDDRESKINVDPVGWHNYRFKYEDESGKVKKAHLMNRGHLIGYQFSGLNSEIKNLVPMTRYLNAGTMSDSKTDANNPNGMLYYENALAKWLKKNQNMYLDYCVVANYTDNELVPRTVTLYWTSFDENGTQYGVELSEAGLATSDGNVSLVTLQNVSKNANINYLDGTATSNY
;
A
#
# COMPACT_ATOMS: atom_id res chain seq x y z
N MET A 1 25.91 48.41 -38.40
CA MET A 1 24.96 47.41 -38.95
C MET A 1 25.12 46.10 -38.23
N LEU A 2 24.27 45.82 -37.28
CA LEU A 2 24.28 44.61 -36.43
C LEU A 2 23.08 43.75 -36.84
N ARG A 3 23.33 42.56 -37.42
CA ARG A 3 22.30 41.57 -37.73
C ARG A 3 21.93 40.82 -36.47
N LYS A 4 20.64 40.88 -36.05
CA LYS A 4 20.04 40.03 -35.02
C LYS A 4 19.82 38.63 -35.56
N ASN A 5 20.49 37.62 -34.99
CA ASN A 5 20.16 36.21 -35.15
C ASN A 5 18.95 35.89 -34.26
N LYS A 6 17.86 35.45 -34.87
CA LYS A 6 16.70 34.82 -34.20
C LYS A 6 17.04 33.33 -33.99
N GLU A 7 17.30 32.91 -32.77
CA GLU A 7 17.31 31.50 -32.38
C GLU A 7 15.89 30.93 -32.42
N LYS A 8 15.70 29.93 -33.23
CA LYS A 8 14.51 29.08 -33.22
C LYS A 8 14.62 28.11 -32.01
N ARG A 9 13.81 28.32 -30.98
CA ARG A 9 13.58 27.33 -29.91
C ARG A 9 12.77 26.20 -30.52
N GLY A 10 13.43 25.07 -30.79
CA GLY A 10 12.83 23.83 -31.24
C GLY A 10 12.09 23.14 -30.10
N CYS A 11 10.92 22.67 -30.44
CA CYS A 11 9.99 21.94 -29.59
C CYS A 11 10.57 20.52 -29.32
N LEU A 12 11.33 20.35 -28.23
CA LEU A 12 11.85 19.03 -27.78
C LEU A 12 10.98 18.35 -26.71
N GLY A 13 9.82 18.94 -26.37
CA GLY A 13 8.95 18.42 -25.27
C GLY A 13 7.99 17.29 -25.65
N SER A 14 7.75 17.02 -26.95
CA SER A 14 6.66 16.13 -27.38
C SER A 14 7.06 14.66 -27.60
N LEU A 15 8.35 14.33 -27.69
CA LEU A 15 8.79 12.96 -28.02
C LEU A 15 8.92 12.01 -26.81
N ILE A 16 8.95 12.51 -25.59
CA ILE A 16 9.15 11.67 -24.39
C ILE A 16 7.81 11.09 -23.87
N TRP A 17 6.68 11.72 -24.16
CA TRP A 17 5.35 11.29 -23.67
C TRP A 17 4.73 10.12 -24.45
N ILE A 18 5.09 9.95 -25.73
CA ILE A 18 4.54 8.89 -26.59
C ILE A 18 4.90 7.49 -26.09
N PRO A 19 6.15 7.15 -25.70
CA PRO A 19 6.48 5.81 -25.21
C PRO A 19 5.82 5.48 -23.87
N ILE A 20 5.63 6.47 -22.97
CA ILE A 20 4.97 6.24 -21.66
C ILE A 20 3.48 5.92 -21.85
N ALA A 21 2.79 6.64 -22.72
CA ALA A 21 1.38 6.36 -23.05
C ALA A 21 1.18 4.97 -23.66
N ILE A 22 2.12 4.53 -24.50
CA ILE A 22 2.10 3.19 -25.11
C ILE A 22 2.33 2.09 -24.05
N VAL A 23 3.26 2.27 -23.12
CA VAL A 23 3.52 1.31 -22.03
C VAL A 23 2.32 1.19 -21.11
N VAL A 24 1.69 2.30 -20.73
CA VAL A 24 0.47 2.30 -19.90
C VAL A 24 -0.68 1.60 -20.64
N MET A 25 -0.85 1.81 -21.95
CA MET A 25 -1.85 1.10 -22.76
C MET A 25 -1.61 -0.41 -22.80
N PHE A 26 -0.36 -0.87 -22.91
CA PHE A 26 -0.05 -2.31 -22.89
C PHE A 26 -0.30 -2.94 -21.52
N CYS A 27 -0.02 -2.24 -20.43
CA CYS A 27 -0.34 -2.71 -19.08
C CYS A 27 -1.86 -2.83 -18.85
N ILE A 28 -2.64 -1.85 -19.30
CA ILE A 28 -4.12 -1.88 -19.21
C ILE A 28 -4.68 -2.99 -20.10
N ALA A 29 -4.13 -3.20 -21.31
CA ALA A 29 -4.53 -4.25 -22.23
C ALA A 29 -4.24 -5.65 -21.65
N GLY A 30 -3.07 -5.87 -21.04
CA GLY A 30 -2.72 -7.13 -20.38
C GLY A 30 -3.63 -7.47 -19.22
N TYR A 31 -3.96 -6.48 -18.38
CA TYR A 31 -4.90 -6.65 -17.28
C TYR A 31 -6.34 -6.88 -17.78
N GLY A 32 -6.78 -6.13 -18.82
CA GLY A 32 -8.10 -6.26 -19.41
C GLY A 32 -8.37 -7.64 -20.02
N MET A 33 -7.38 -8.25 -20.68
CA MET A 33 -7.48 -9.61 -21.23
C MET A 33 -7.72 -10.66 -20.14
N SER A 34 -7.11 -10.50 -18.97
CA SER A 34 -7.30 -11.40 -17.84
C SER A 34 -8.71 -11.31 -17.23
N GLN A 35 -9.44 -10.21 -17.48
CA GLN A 35 -10.79 -9.96 -16.98
C GLN A 35 -11.89 -10.11 -18.03
N GLY A 36 -11.56 -10.61 -19.24
CA GLY A 36 -12.54 -10.82 -20.33
C GLY A 36 -13.06 -9.52 -20.99
N ILE A 37 -12.33 -8.41 -20.88
CA ILE A 37 -12.70 -7.10 -21.45
C ILE A 37 -12.29 -7.04 -22.94
N ASN A 38 -13.11 -6.40 -23.77
CA ASN A 38 -12.84 -6.22 -25.22
C ASN A 38 -11.68 -5.23 -25.46
N VAL A 39 -10.44 -5.71 -25.40
CA VAL A 39 -9.20 -4.95 -25.54
C VAL A 39 -9.03 -4.30 -26.93
N PRO A 40 -9.39 -4.92 -28.07
CA PRO A 40 -9.30 -4.28 -29.39
C PRO A 40 -10.09 -2.96 -29.49
N GLY A 41 -11.27 -2.89 -28.87
CA GLY A 41 -12.09 -1.67 -28.85
C GLY A 41 -11.46 -0.52 -28.06
N ILE A 42 -10.80 -0.83 -26.95
CA ILE A 42 -10.09 0.17 -26.12
C ILE A 42 -8.86 0.71 -26.87
N LEU A 43 -8.07 -0.14 -27.50
CA LEU A 43 -6.87 0.26 -28.25
C LEU A 43 -7.22 1.15 -29.44
N SER A 44 -8.27 0.84 -30.21
CA SER A 44 -8.69 1.65 -31.37
C SER A 44 -9.19 3.04 -30.95
N SER A 45 -9.94 3.13 -29.85
CA SER A 45 -10.43 4.40 -29.33
C SER A 45 -9.31 5.28 -28.76
N GLY A 46 -8.34 4.71 -28.05
CA GLY A 46 -7.17 5.40 -27.53
C GLY A 46 -6.25 5.94 -28.65
N PHE A 47 -6.09 5.18 -29.75
CA PHE A 47 -5.28 5.60 -30.90
C PHE A 47 -5.89 6.79 -31.64
N ASN A 48 -7.23 6.85 -31.74
CA ASN A 48 -7.95 7.96 -32.34
C ASN A 48 -7.84 9.28 -31.55
N VAL A 49 -7.75 9.23 -30.23
CA VAL A 49 -7.54 10.41 -29.37
C VAL A 49 -6.11 10.95 -29.54
N ILE A 50 -5.11 10.07 -29.60
CA ILE A 50 -3.69 10.46 -29.77
C ILE A 50 -3.41 11.01 -31.17
N SER A 51 -4.04 10.45 -32.22
CA SER A 51 -3.82 10.87 -33.60
C SER A 51 -4.40 12.25 -33.94
N LYS A 52 -5.37 12.74 -33.14
CA LYS A 52 -5.99 14.07 -33.33
C LYS A 52 -5.24 15.23 -32.65
N GLY A 53 -4.13 14.96 -31.95
CA GLY A 53 -3.31 16.01 -31.32
C GLY A 53 -4.00 16.79 -30.20
N GLU A 54 -5.13 16.31 -29.70
CA GLU A 54 -5.83 16.93 -28.58
C GLU A 54 -5.15 16.52 -27.25
N HIS A 55 -4.87 17.49 -26.40
CA HIS A 55 -4.37 17.24 -25.04
C HIS A 55 -5.51 16.59 -24.23
N ALA A 56 -5.47 15.25 -24.10
CA ALA A 56 -6.42 14.53 -23.26
C ALA A 56 -6.22 14.91 -21.80
N ASN A 57 -7.21 15.59 -21.23
CA ASN A 57 -7.28 15.89 -19.80
C ASN A 57 -7.61 14.58 -19.02
N SER A 58 -7.09 14.42 -17.79
CA SER A 58 -7.34 13.24 -16.96
C SER A 58 -8.83 12.92 -16.76
N SER A 59 -9.71 13.95 -16.83
CA SER A 59 -11.16 13.79 -16.78
C SER A 59 -11.74 13.08 -18.02
N ASP A 60 -11.11 13.18 -19.17
CA ASP A 60 -11.61 12.60 -20.42
C ASP A 60 -11.21 11.13 -20.56
N VAL A 61 -10.05 10.77 -20.03
CA VAL A 61 -9.65 9.35 -19.88
C VAL A 61 -10.59 8.61 -18.91
N GLY A 62 -10.98 9.26 -17.80
CA GLY A 62 -11.95 8.72 -16.85
C GLY A 62 -13.34 8.51 -17.44
N LYS A 63 -13.82 9.41 -18.31
CA LYS A 63 -15.09 9.27 -19.04
C LYS A 63 -15.04 8.16 -20.08
N LEU A 64 -13.91 7.98 -20.75
CA LEU A 64 -13.70 6.91 -21.72
C LEU A 64 -13.74 5.53 -21.04
N LEU A 65 -13.04 5.38 -19.91
CA LEU A 65 -13.01 4.13 -19.14
C LEU A 65 -14.41 3.75 -18.60
N ARG A 66 -15.23 4.72 -18.16
CA ARG A 66 -16.60 4.46 -17.70
C ARG A 66 -17.54 3.91 -18.77
N ARG A 67 -17.27 4.10 -20.05
CA ARG A 67 -18.06 3.54 -21.16
C ARG A 67 -17.84 2.06 -21.38
N PHE A 68 -16.72 1.50 -20.92
CA PHE A 68 -16.32 0.11 -21.15
C PHE A 68 -16.44 -0.79 -19.91
N ILE A 69 -16.83 -0.22 -18.75
CA ILE A 69 -17.14 -1.01 -17.54
C ILE A 69 -18.62 -1.40 -17.63
N PRO A 70 -18.97 -2.69 -17.69
CA PRO A 70 -20.37 -3.10 -17.72
C PRO A 70 -21.06 -2.68 -16.42
N LYS A 71 -22.18 -1.95 -16.53
CA LYS A 71 -23.10 -1.76 -15.42
C LYS A 71 -23.66 -3.13 -15.03
N SER A 72 -23.48 -3.54 -13.79
CA SER A 72 -24.22 -4.66 -13.23
C SER A 72 -25.69 -4.25 -13.14
N GLU A 73 -26.50 -4.69 -14.10
CA GLU A 73 -27.97 -4.60 -13.98
C GLU A 73 -28.45 -5.64 -12.97
N SER A 74 -29.04 -5.15 -11.89
CA SER A 74 -29.82 -5.96 -10.97
C SER A 74 -31.14 -6.31 -11.63
N SER A 75 -31.28 -7.54 -12.12
CA SER A 75 -32.60 -8.09 -12.46
C SER A 75 -33.18 -8.83 -11.24
N GLU A 76 -34.21 -8.26 -10.63
CA GLU A 76 -35.07 -8.97 -9.71
C GLU A 76 -35.90 -10.02 -10.45
N THR A 77 -35.80 -11.27 -10.07
CA THR A 77 -36.92 -12.23 -10.10
C THR A 77 -36.67 -13.40 -9.16
N GLY A 78 -37.50 -13.49 -8.15
CA GLY A 78 -38.24 -14.64 -7.59
C GLY A 78 -37.48 -15.83 -6.98
N ASN A 79 -37.45 -15.82 -5.65
CA ASN A 79 -37.78 -16.92 -4.75
C ASN A 79 -36.96 -18.24 -4.80
N SER A 80 -36.07 -18.45 -3.86
CA SER A 80 -36.08 -19.57 -2.90
C SER A 80 -34.91 -19.53 -1.94
N SER A 81 -35.22 -19.71 -0.66
CA SER A 81 -34.36 -19.66 0.50
C SER A 81 -33.13 -20.58 0.47
N SER A 82 -31.92 -19.99 0.61
CA SER A 82 -30.87 -20.52 1.47
C SER A 82 -30.02 -19.34 1.97
N LYS A 83 -30.07 -19.07 3.27
CA LYS A 83 -29.29 -18.06 3.95
C LYS A 83 -27.83 -18.49 3.95
N THR A 84 -27.07 -17.98 2.99
CA THR A 84 -25.62 -17.87 3.12
C THR A 84 -25.35 -16.38 3.31
N SER A 85 -25.13 -15.98 4.55
CA SER A 85 -24.71 -14.61 4.89
C SER A 85 -23.27 -14.41 4.42
N GLY A 86 -23.11 -14.06 3.14
CA GLY A 86 -21.85 -13.51 2.64
C GLY A 86 -21.67 -12.13 3.27
N VAL A 87 -20.77 -12.02 4.24
CA VAL A 87 -20.30 -10.71 4.71
C VAL A 87 -19.57 -10.06 3.55
N LYS A 88 -20.23 -9.11 2.89
CA LYS A 88 -19.55 -8.16 2.01
C LYS A 88 -18.56 -7.42 2.92
N SER A 89 -17.26 -7.60 2.73
CA SER A 89 -16.27 -6.71 3.32
C SER A 89 -16.49 -5.34 2.69
N ASP A 90 -17.09 -4.42 3.43
CA ASP A 90 -17.11 -3.02 3.02
C ASP A 90 -15.65 -2.60 2.85
N ALA A 91 -15.29 -2.18 1.64
CA ALA A 91 -13.92 -1.75 1.36
C ALA A 91 -13.56 -0.60 2.31
N PHE A 92 -12.45 -0.73 3.02
CA PHE A 92 -11.97 0.32 3.93
C PHE A 92 -11.81 1.63 3.15
N SER A 93 -12.47 2.69 3.62
CA SER A 93 -12.33 4.04 3.08
C SER A 93 -11.49 4.86 4.04
N TYR A 94 -10.28 5.23 3.62
CA TYR A 94 -9.41 6.09 4.42
C TYR A 94 -10.00 7.49 4.53
N SER A 95 -10.03 8.00 5.75
CA SER A 95 -10.25 9.40 6.09
C SER A 95 -9.30 9.74 7.23
N PRO A 96 -8.61 10.88 7.21
CA PRO A 96 -7.78 11.30 8.35
C PRO A 96 -8.59 11.34 9.64
N LEU A 97 -7.93 11.10 10.77
CA LEU A 97 -8.54 11.26 12.08
C LEU A 97 -9.04 12.69 12.28
N PRO A 98 -10.21 12.93 12.90
CA PRO A 98 -10.68 14.26 13.25
C PRO A 98 -9.54 15.03 13.95
N PHE A 99 -9.26 16.25 13.46
CA PHE A 99 -8.10 16.98 13.94
C PHE A 99 -8.33 17.43 15.39
N GLU A 100 -7.39 17.04 16.23
CA GLU A 100 -7.26 17.48 17.62
C GLU A 100 -5.76 17.71 17.86
N ASN A 101 -5.44 18.77 18.62
CA ASN A 101 -4.06 19.21 18.83
C ASN A 101 -3.30 18.33 19.84
N HIS A 102 -3.43 17.01 19.72
CA HIS A 102 -2.72 16.01 20.54
C HIS A 102 -2.56 14.67 19.79
N LYS A 103 -1.72 13.79 20.33
CA LYS A 103 -1.57 12.41 19.84
C LYS A 103 -2.90 11.67 20.00
N LEU A 104 -3.33 11.01 18.92
CA LEU A 104 -4.46 10.09 18.94
C LEU A 104 -4.05 8.79 18.24
N MET A 105 -4.38 7.64 18.84
CA MET A 105 -4.21 6.34 18.21
C MET A 105 -5.50 5.54 18.36
N VAL A 106 -5.91 4.93 17.24
CA VAL A 106 -7.10 4.08 17.14
C VAL A 106 -6.67 2.77 16.46
N ASN A 107 -7.02 1.65 17.07
CA ASN A 107 -6.99 0.35 16.40
C ASN A 107 -8.43 -0.05 16.07
N GLY A 108 -8.65 -0.56 14.86
CA GLY A 108 -9.93 -1.19 14.53
C GLY A 108 -10.20 -2.38 15.44
N ASP A 109 -11.48 -2.69 15.64
CA ASP A 109 -11.83 -3.91 16.36
C ASP A 109 -11.35 -5.15 15.58
N LEU A 110 -11.07 -6.22 16.33
CA LEU A 110 -10.88 -7.52 15.68
C LEU A 110 -12.18 -7.89 14.98
N ASP A 111 -12.05 -8.41 13.78
CA ASP A 111 -13.22 -8.90 13.05
C ASP A 111 -13.74 -10.22 13.60
N SER A 112 -14.78 -10.78 12.98
CA SER A 112 -15.42 -12.03 13.42
C SER A 112 -14.51 -13.26 13.43
N LEU A 113 -13.36 -13.19 12.72
CA LEU A 113 -12.33 -14.23 12.71
C LEU A 113 -11.18 -13.93 13.68
N GLY A 114 -11.27 -12.86 14.47
CA GLY A 114 -10.23 -12.42 15.40
C GLY A 114 -9.02 -11.77 14.73
N ARG A 115 -9.16 -11.28 13.47
CA ARG A 115 -8.09 -10.63 12.72
C ARG A 115 -8.04 -9.14 13.03
N ALA A 116 -6.83 -8.59 13.18
CA ALA A 116 -6.63 -7.14 13.26
C ALA A 116 -6.95 -6.50 11.89
N THR A 117 -7.67 -5.39 11.90
CA THR A 117 -8.19 -4.75 10.69
C THR A 117 -7.36 -3.55 10.26
N TYR A 118 -7.18 -2.57 11.12
CA TYR A 118 -6.34 -1.40 10.86
C TYR A 118 -5.77 -0.80 12.14
N GLY A 119 -4.66 -0.09 11.99
CA GLY A 119 -4.12 0.83 12.98
C GLY A 119 -4.07 2.23 12.40
N HIS A 120 -4.41 3.26 13.17
CA HIS A 120 -4.42 4.65 12.73
C HIS A 120 -3.89 5.56 13.83
N ILE A 121 -2.88 6.36 13.53
CA ILE A 121 -2.25 7.25 14.50
C ILE A 121 -2.04 8.64 13.93
N ARG A 122 -2.32 9.65 14.76
CA ARG A 122 -1.86 11.03 14.55
C ARG A 122 -0.90 11.41 15.66
N LEU A 123 0.28 11.92 15.31
CA LEU A 123 1.31 12.27 16.27
C LEU A 123 2.26 13.36 15.76
N LYS A 124 2.86 14.10 16.69
CA LYS A 124 4.07 14.91 16.47
C LYS A 124 5.36 14.11 16.75
N TYR A 125 6.48 14.69 16.40
CA TYR A 125 7.79 14.11 16.72
C TYR A 125 8.00 13.91 18.22
N SER A 126 7.54 14.86 19.04
CA SER A 126 7.61 14.82 20.52
C SER A 126 6.78 13.70 21.14
N ASP A 127 5.78 13.18 20.44
CA ASP A 127 4.86 12.15 20.93
C ASP A 127 5.37 10.72 20.71
N LYS A 128 6.55 10.58 20.10
CA LYS A 128 7.18 9.26 19.87
C LYS A 128 7.50 8.60 21.21
N PRO A 129 7.44 7.26 21.27
CA PRO A 129 7.84 6.51 22.46
C PRO A 129 9.25 6.89 22.91
N GLN A 130 9.44 7.08 24.20
CA GLN A 130 10.74 7.34 24.83
C GLN A 130 11.33 6.09 25.48
N ASP A 131 10.47 5.10 25.77
CA ASP A 131 10.87 3.86 26.42
C ASP A 131 11.47 2.88 25.41
N ASP A 132 12.41 2.05 25.88
CA ASP A 132 12.95 0.95 25.09
C ASP A 132 11.86 -0.09 24.83
N ARG A 133 11.88 -0.62 23.61
CA ARG A 133 10.96 -1.67 23.20
C ARG A 133 11.25 -2.96 23.99
N GLU A 134 10.22 -3.59 24.53
CA GLU A 134 10.30 -4.95 25.08
C GLU A 134 10.83 -5.92 24.03
N SER A 135 11.71 -6.85 24.43
CA SER A 135 12.37 -7.78 23.53
C SER A 135 11.44 -8.84 22.92
N LYS A 136 10.27 -9.06 23.54
CA LYS A 136 9.33 -10.11 23.15
C LYS A 136 7.93 -9.56 22.91
N ILE A 137 7.27 -10.08 21.90
CA ILE A 137 5.82 -9.95 21.69
C ILE A 137 5.19 -11.22 22.26
N ASN A 138 4.26 -11.05 23.22
CA ASN A 138 3.73 -12.15 24.04
C ASN A 138 2.39 -12.69 23.51
N VAL A 139 1.91 -12.21 22.37
CA VAL A 139 0.65 -12.64 21.74
C VAL A 139 0.89 -13.01 20.29
N ASP A 140 0.13 -13.99 19.79
CA ASP A 140 0.16 -14.41 18.40
C ASP A 140 -1.12 -13.97 17.70
N PRO A 141 -1.04 -13.22 16.60
CA PRO A 141 -2.22 -12.95 15.76
C PRO A 141 -2.70 -14.25 15.10
N VAL A 142 -4.00 -14.36 14.82
CA VAL A 142 -4.56 -15.52 14.12
C VAL A 142 -3.85 -15.76 12.80
N GLY A 143 -3.62 -17.02 12.43
CA GLY A 143 -2.90 -17.38 11.21
C GLY A 143 -1.37 -17.24 11.30
N TRP A 144 -0.81 -16.84 12.46
CA TRP A 144 0.64 -16.76 12.62
C TRP A 144 1.25 -18.13 12.91
N HIS A 145 2.36 -18.46 12.22
CA HIS A 145 3.13 -19.69 12.41
C HIS A 145 4.63 -19.40 12.48
N ASN A 146 5.35 -20.22 13.27
CA ASN A 146 6.78 -20.07 13.48
C ASN A 146 7.59 -20.98 12.52
N TYR A 147 7.42 -20.82 11.21
CA TYR A 147 8.21 -21.54 10.21
C TYR A 147 9.60 -20.93 10.04
N ARG A 148 10.60 -21.78 9.83
CA ARG A 148 11.96 -21.37 9.43
C ARG A 148 12.34 -22.06 8.14
N PHE A 149 12.54 -21.28 7.07
CA PHE A 149 12.89 -21.78 5.75
C PHE A 149 14.28 -21.32 5.33
N LYS A 150 14.88 -22.07 4.39
CA LYS A 150 16.10 -21.67 3.74
C LYS A 150 15.83 -20.49 2.80
N TYR A 151 16.84 -19.64 2.61
CA TYR A 151 16.87 -18.58 1.63
C TYR A 151 18.31 -18.31 1.23
N GLU A 152 18.53 -17.78 0.05
CA GLU A 152 19.83 -17.30 -0.42
C GLU A 152 19.98 -15.81 -0.13
N ASP A 153 21.05 -15.43 0.53
CA ASP A 153 21.35 -14.01 0.76
C ASP A 153 22.00 -13.36 -0.47
N GLU A 154 22.22 -12.04 -0.43
CA GLU A 154 22.81 -11.26 -1.53
C GLU A 154 24.21 -11.74 -1.96
N SER A 155 24.91 -12.49 -1.11
CA SER A 155 26.21 -13.10 -1.44
C SER A 155 26.12 -14.51 -2.02
N GLY A 156 24.91 -15.03 -2.27
CA GLY A 156 24.67 -16.38 -2.75
C GLY A 156 24.77 -17.46 -1.64
N LYS A 157 24.87 -17.06 -0.37
CA LYS A 157 24.99 -17.98 0.75
C LYS A 157 23.62 -18.43 1.25
N VAL A 158 23.42 -19.74 1.33
CA VAL A 158 22.21 -20.34 1.90
C VAL A 158 22.17 -20.14 3.41
N LYS A 159 21.10 -19.56 3.90
CA LYS A 159 20.79 -19.35 5.31
C LYS A 159 19.41 -19.89 5.67
N LYS A 160 19.07 -19.86 6.95
CA LYS A 160 17.73 -20.23 7.45
C LYS A 160 17.21 -19.14 8.36
N ALA A 161 15.98 -18.70 8.11
CA ALA A 161 15.33 -17.63 8.87
C ALA A 161 13.83 -17.90 9.06
N HIS A 162 13.20 -17.16 9.99
CA HIS A 162 11.76 -17.19 10.16
C HIS A 162 11.07 -16.59 8.95
N LEU A 163 9.97 -17.18 8.52
CA LEU A 163 9.14 -16.68 7.42
C LEU A 163 8.35 -15.44 7.85
N MET A 164 7.72 -15.53 9.02
CA MET A 164 6.77 -14.52 9.50
C MET A 164 7.26 -13.83 10.77
N ASN A 165 6.87 -12.59 10.90
CA ASN A 165 6.89 -11.79 12.13
C ASN A 165 5.47 -11.64 12.65
N ARG A 166 5.33 -11.36 13.95
CA ARG A 166 4.17 -10.68 14.52
C ARG A 166 4.31 -9.21 14.11
N GLY A 167 3.83 -8.91 12.89
CA GLY A 167 4.03 -7.60 12.27
C GLY A 167 3.09 -6.56 12.86
N HIS A 168 3.64 -5.41 13.26
CA HIS A 168 2.81 -4.28 13.69
C HIS A 168 2.18 -3.59 12.48
N LEU A 169 0.91 -3.23 12.57
CA LEU A 169 0.28 -2.31 11.62
C LEU A 169 0.89 -0.91 11.81
N ILE A 170 0.85 -0.36 13.01
CA ILE A 170 1.59 0.86 13.35
C ILE A 170 2.83 0.47 14.14
N GLY A 171 4.01 0.69 13.53
CA GLY A 171 5.29 0.32 14.13
C GLY A 171 5.50 0.90 15.52
N TYR A 172 6.22 0.15 16.39
CA TYR A 172 6.53 0.56 17.75
C TYR A 172 7.12 1.98 17.84
N GLN A 173 7.95 2.36 16.87
CA GLN A 173 8.58 3.69 16.82
C GLN A 173 7.60 4.88 16.79
N PHE A 174 6.33 4.64 16.45
CA PHE A 174 5.24 5.62 16.48
C PHE A 174 4.26 5.36 17.61
N SER A 175 3.81 4.09 17.72
CA SER A 175 2.74 3.70 18.64
C SER A 175 3.19 3.55 20.10
N GLY A 176 4.35 2.95 20.34
CA GLY A 176 4.77 2.45 21.64
C GLY A 176 4.09 1.14 22.05
N LEU A 177 3.24 0.56 21.19
CA LEU A 177 2.51 -0.69 21.47
C LEU A 177 3.36 -1.89 21.06
N ASN A 178 3.70 -2.77 22.03
CA ASN A 178 4.50 -3.95 21.74
C ASN A 178 3.64 -5.20 21.47
N SER A 179 2.66 -5.47 22.32
CA SER A 179 1.87 -6.72 22.30
C SER A 179 0.35 -6.46 22.18
N GLU A 180 -0.06 -5.33 21.58
CA GLU A 180 -1.47 -5.04 21.32
C GLU A 180 -1.98 -5.89 20.15
N ILE A 181 -2.87 -6.85 20.42
CA ILE A 181 -3.35 -7.81 19.43
C ILE A 181 -4.09 -7.16 18.26
N LYS A 182 -4.78 -6.03 18.48
CA LYS A 182 -5.47 -5.25 17.44
C LYS A 182 -4.50 -4.52 16.51
N ASN A 183 -3.20 -4.49 16.84
CA ASN A 183 -2.13 -3.88 16.05
C ASN A 183 -1.17 -4.91 15.45
N LEU A 184 -1.47 -6.21 15.55
CA LEU A 184 -0.58 -7.29 15.10
C LEU A 184 -1.25 -8.16 14.03
N VAL A 185 -0.49 -8.46 12.97
CA VAL A 185 -0.90 -9.38 11.90
C VAL A 185 0.23 -10.35 11.56
N PRO A 186 -0.07 -11.56 11.03
CA PRO A 186 0.95 -12.42 10.42
C PRO A 186 1.55 -11.70 9.21
N MET A 187 2.81 -11.33 9.29
CA MET A 187 3.49 -10.57 8.25
C MET A 187 4.81 -11.22 7.89
N THR A 188 5.08 -11.42 6.60
CA THR A 188 6.38 -11.94 6.19
C THR A 188 7.50 -10.99 6.63
N ARG A 189 8.68 -11.54 6.91
CA ARG A 189 9.84 -10.69 7.17
C ARG A 189 10.17 -9.78 6.00
N TYR A 190 9.96 -10.26 4.78
CA TYR A 190 10.17 -9.48 3.57
C TYR A 190 9.29 -8.23 3.55
N LEU A 191 7.99 -8.38 3.84
CA LEU A 191 7.08 -7.23 3.96
C LEU A 191 7.44 -6.35 5.17
N ASN A 192 7.67 -6.94 6.34
CA ASN A 192 7.87 -6.18 7.59
C ASN A 192 9.21 -5.42 7.61
N ALA A 193 10.30 -6.07 7.18
CA ALA A 193 11.67 -5.60 7.37
C ALA A 193 12.49 -5.46 6.07
N GLY A 194 11.87 -5.63 4.90
CA GLY A 194 12.50 -5.52 3.59
C GLY A 194 13.39 -6.68 3.21
N THR A 195 13.60 -7.67 4.09
CA THR A 195 14.52 -8.80 3.88
C THR A 195 13.99 -10.10 4.47
N MET A 196 14.49 -11.23 3.98
CA MET A 196 14.20 -12.56 4.55
C MET A 196 15.11 -12.90 5.75
N SER A 197 16.11 -12.09 6.08
CA SER A 197 17.10 -12.35 7.14
C SER A 197 16.55 -12.14 8.55
N ASP A 198 16.82 -13.03 9.51
CA ASP A 198 16.50 -12.81 10.93
C ASP A 198 17.39 -11.73 11.59
N SER A 199 18.59 -11.54 11.07
CA SER A 199 19.61 -10.69 11.70
C SER A 199 19.83 -9.34 11.01
N LYS A 200 19.11 -9.08 9.90
CA LYS A 200 19.26 -7.85 9.12
C LYS A 200 17.89 -7.27 8.79
N THR A 201 17.88 -5.98 8.51
CA THR A 201 16.76 -5.26 7.89
C THR A 201 17.26 -4.60 6.62
N ASP A 202 16.39 -4.42 5.64
CA ASP A 202 16.67 -3.63 4.45
C ASP A 202 15.69 -2.45 4.39
N ALA A 203 16.15 -1.33 4.90
CA ALA A 203 15.39 -0.09 4.92
C ALA A 203 15.35 0.62 3.56
N ASN A 204 16.06 0.11 2.56
CA ASN A 204 16.07 0.67 1.19
C ASN A 204 15.15 -0.12 0.24
N ASN A 205 14.54 -1.21 0.70
CA ASN A 205 13.62 -2.00 -0.12
C ASN A 205 12.20 -1.40 -0.08
N PRO A 206 11.70 -0.78 -1.18
CA PRO A 206 10.37 -0.16 -1.20
C PRO A 206 9.21 -1.15 -1.18
N ASN A 207 9.47 -2.47 -1.23
CA ASN A 207 8.45 -3.51 -1.02
C ASN A 207 8.25 -3.85 0.47
N GLY A 208 9.04 -3.26 1.37
CA GLY A 208 8.94 -3.45 2.82
C GLY A 208 8.35 -2.24 3.54
N MET A 209 7.55 -2.47 4.58
CA MET A 209 6.98 -1.40 5.41
C MET A 209 8.05 -0.52 6.04
N LEU A 210 9.16 -1.11 6.48
CA LEU A 210 10.25 -0.40 7.14
C LEU A 210 10.81 0.77 6.30
N TYR A 211 10.80 0.66 4.97
CA TYR A 211 11.19 1.74 4.06
C TYR A 211 10.36 3.00 4.31
N TYR A 212 9.03 2.86 4.29
CA TYR A 212 8.09 3.98 4.47
C TYR A 212 8.07 4.49 5.91
N GLU A 213 8.08 3.59 6.89
CA GLU A 213 8.12 3.97 8.30
C GLU A 213 9.36 4.78 8.65
N ASN A 214 10.53 4.40 8.12
CA ASN A 214 11.76 5.17 8.32
C ASN A 214 11.73 6.52 7.60
N ALA A 215 11.14 6.58 6.39
CA ALA A 215 10.98 7.83 5.66
C ALA A 215 10.03 8.79 6.39
N LEU A 216 8.89 8.28 6.89
CA LEU A 216 7.94 9.05 7.70
C LEU A 216 8.54 9.52 9.03
N ALA A 217 9.33 8.66 9.70
CA ALA A 217 10.03 9.04 10.93
C ALA A 217 11.08 10.14 10.71
N LYS A 218 11.79 10.09 9.58
CA LYS A 218 12.75 11.15 9.18
C LYS A 218 12.00 12.44 8.85
N TRP A 219 10.88 12.35 8.12
CA TRP A 219 10.03 13.50 7.82
C TRP A 219 9.50 14.15 9.10
N LEU A 220 8.97 13.36 10.04
CA LEU A 220 8.44 13.85 11.32
C LEU A 220 9.52 14.54 12.17
N LYS A 221 10.75 13.99 12.17
CA LYS A 221 11.91 14.62 12.84
C LYS A 221 12.27 15.97 12.24
N LYS A 222 12.12 16.13 10.92
CA LYS A 222 12.41 17.38 10.20
C LYS A 222 11.30 18.41 10.38
N ASN A 223 10.05 17.99 10.55
CA ASN A 223 8.85 18.81 10.61
C ASN A 223 8.18 18.74 11.98
N GLN A 224 8.91 19.16 13.05
CA GLN A 224 8.51 18.93 14.45
C GLN A 224 7.22 19.65 14.86
N ASN A 225 6.81 20.70 14.15
CA ASN A 225 5.55 21.45 14.40
C ASN A 225 4.37 20.85 13.64
N MET A 226 4.58 19.78 12.85
CA MET A 226 3.53 19.13 12.07
C MET A 226 3.07 17.85 12.76
N TYR A 227 1.81 17.52 12.58
CA TYR A 227 1.25 16.21 12.89
C TYR A 227 1.33 15.31 11.66
N LEU A 228 1.84 14.12 11.82
CA LEU A 228 1.69 13.03 10.87
C LEU A 228 0.40 12.27 11.21
N ASP A 229 -0.49 12.10 10.24
CA ASP A 229 -1.61 11.15 10.29
C ASP A 229 -1.23 9.94 9.44
N TYR A 230 -1.12 8.77 10.08
CA TYR A 230 -0.62 7.54 9.47
C TYR A 230 -1.54 6.37 9.78
N CYS A 231 -2.08 5.75 8.75
CA CYS A 231 -2.99 4.61 8.85
C CYS A 231 -2.46 3.42 8.08
N VAL A 232 -2.56 2.22 8.66
CA VAL A 232 -2.21 0.95 8.00
C VAL A 232 -3.37 0.00 8.09
N VAL A 233 -3.78 -0.51 6.93
CA VAL A 233 -4.93 -1.42 6.78
C VAL A 233 -4.44 -2.79 6.34
N ALA A 234 -4.88 -3.83 7.04
CA ALA A 234 -4.67 -5.21 6.65
C ALA A 234 -5.76 -5.66 5.68
N ASN A 235 -5.39 -6.08 4.47
CA ASN A 235 -6.34 -6.49 3.44
C ASN A 235 -6.38 -8.01 3.32
N TYR A 236 -7.51 -8.57 3.71
CA TYR A 236 -7.79 -10.02 3.64
C TYR A 236 -8.73 -10.31 2.48
N THR A 237 -8.69 -11.56 1.99
CA THR A 237 -9.70 -12.09 1.08
C THR A 237 -10.57 -13.08 1.85
N ASP A 238 -11.87 -12.85 1.86
CA ASP A 238 -12.86 -13.72 2.51
C ASP A 238 -12.42 -14.16 3.94
N ASN A 239 -12.34 -15.47 4.17
CA ASN A 239 -12.02 -16.07 5.47
C ASN A 239 -10.50 -16.31 5.67
N GLU A 240 -9.64 -15.71 4.88
CA GLU A 240 -8.19 -15.85 5.05
C GLU A 240 -7.72 -15.25 6.37
N LEU A 241 -6.88 -15.98 7.11
CA LEU A 241 -6.35 -15.52 8.41
C LEU A 241 -5.08 -14.67 8.28
N VAL A 242 -4.44 -14.69 7.11
CA VAL A 242 -3.24 -13.90 6.81
C VAL A 242 -3.61 -12.82 5.78
N PRO A 243 -3.31 -11.54 6.02
CA PRO A 243 -3.60 -10.51 5.04
C PRO A 243 -2.74 -10.72 3.78
N ARG A 244 -3.33 -10.58 2.60
CA ARG A 244 -2.59 -10.66 1.33
C ARG A 244 -1.74 -9.45 1.08
N THR A 245 -2.21 -8.29 1.54
CA THR A 245 -1.51 -7.02 1.43
C THR A 245 -1.73 -6.18 2.66
N VAL A 246 -0.89 -5.17 2.85
CA VAL A 246 -1.15 -4.05 3.73
C VAL A 246 -1.14 -2.77 2.93
N THR A 247 -2.08 -1.86 3.21
CA THR A 247 -2.11 -0.53 2.59
C THR A 247 -1.76 0.51 3.64
N LEU A 248 -0.74 1.29 3.37
CA LEU A 248 -0.28 2.39 4.19
C LEU A 248 -0.85 3.69 3.60
N TYR A 249 -1.47 4.52 4.43
CA TYR A 249 -1.94 5.87 4.09
C TYR A 249 -1.28 6.88 4.98
N TRP A 250 -0.94 8.06 4.46
CA TRP A 250 -0.43 9.15 5.28
C TRP A 250 -0.76 10.52 4.71
N THR A 251 -0.89 11.46 5.60
CA THR A 251 -1.05 12.89 5.36
C THR A 251 -0.48 13.66 6.55
N SER A 252 -0.50 14.97 6.53
CA SER A 252 -0.04 15.78 7.66
C SER A 252 -0.96 16.97 7.93
N PHE A 253 -0.84 17.52 9.12
CA PHE A 253 -1.57 18.70 9.55
C PHE A 253 -0.63 19.68 10.26
N ASP A 254 -0.87 20.97 10.09
CA ASP A 254 -0.27 21.97 10.95
C ASP A 254 -1.02 22.07 12.30
N GLU A 255 -0.55 22.96 13.19
CA GLU A 255 -1.16 23.16 14.52
C GLU A 255 -2.56 23.79 14.48
N ASN A 256 -2.97 24.33 13.33
CA ASN A 256 -4.30 24.89 13.10
C ASN A 256 -5.26 23.87 12.45
N GLY A 257 -4.79 22.65 12.16
CA GLY A 257 -5.58 21.61 11.52
C GLY A 257 -5.67 21.74 10.01
N THR A 258 -4.83 22.56 9.38
CA THR A 258 -4.74 22.62 7.93
C THR A 258 -3.99 21.41 7.41
N GLN A 259 -4.58 20.70 6.44
CA GLN A 259 -4.02 19.48 5.87
C GLN A 259 -2.99 19.76 4.77
N TYR A 260 -1.88 19.04 4.79
CA TYR A 260 -0.79 19.10 3.80
C TYR A 260 -0.35 17.70 3.38
N GLY A 261 0.16 17.59 2.15
CA GLY A 261 0.85 16.38 1.70
C GLY A 261 2.17 16.17 2.46
N VAL A 262 2.58 14.91 2.57
CA VAL A 262 3.88 14.52 3.12
C VAL A 262 4.79 14.16 1.96
N GLU A 263 5.78 15.00 1.67
CA GLU A 263 6.80 14.71 0.67
C GLU A 263 7.93 13.88 1.30
N LEU A 264 8.02 12.63 0.91
CA LEU A 264 9.15 11.77 1.26
C LEU A 264 10.33 12.07 0.35
N SER A 265 11.56 11.97 0.87
CA SER A 265 12.79 12.15 0.07
C SER A 265 12.87 11.18 -1.11
N GLU A 266 12.28 9.99 -0.93
CA GLU A 266 12.12 8.96 -1.95
C GLU A 266 10.73 8.36 -1.79
N ALA A 267 9.90 8.49 -2.83
CA ALA A 267 8.49 8.05 -2.77
C ALA A 267 8.34 6.51 -2.82
N GLY A 268 9.37 5.78 -3.29
CA GLY A 268 9.29 4.33 -3.48
C GLY A 268 8.18 3.96 -4.48
N LEU A 269 7.23 3.14 -4.02
CA LEU A 269 6.05 2.73 -4.81
C LEU A 269 4.80 3.55 -4.46
N ALA A 270 4.93 4.58 -3.60
CA ALA A 270 3.79 5.36 -3.16
C ALA A 270 3.22 6.24 -4.28
N THR A 271 1.91 6.43 -4.22
CA THR A 271 1.15 7.37 -5.06
C THR A 271 0.44 8.37 -4.16
N SER A 272 0.04 9.52 -4.72
CA SER A 272 -0.69 10.56 -3.97
C SER A 272 -1.96 10.95 -4.70
N ASP A 273 -3.00 11.23 -3.92
CA ASP A 273 -4.25 11.85 -4.36
C ASP A 273 -4.51 13.05 -3.44
N GLY A 274 -4.38 14.25 -3.98
CA GLY A 274 -4.38 15.49 -3.20
C GLY A 274 -3.27 15.47 -2.13
N ASN A 275 -3.66 15.70 -0.87
CA ASN A 275 -2.76 15.71 0.28
C ASN A 275 -2.55 14.33 0.92
N VAL A 276 -3.17 13.28 0.39
CA VAL A 276 -3.03 11.92 0.92
C VAL A 276 -2.11 11.12 0.02
N SER A 277 -1.11 10.48 0.61
CA SER A 277 -0.27 9.49 -0.07
C SER A 277 -0.60 8.09 0.41
N LEU A 278 -0.41 7.11 -0.47
CA LEU A 278 -0.67 5.71 -0.15
C LEU A 278 0.28 4.75 -0.88
N VAL A 279 0.45 3.57 -0.31
CA VAL A 279 1.11 2.43 -0.94
C VAL A 279 0.47 1.14 -0.47
N THR A 280 0.27 0.18 -1.39
CA THR A 280 -0.17 -1.19 -1.07
C THR A 280 0.98 -2.15 -1.27
N LEU A 281 1.37 -2.86 -0.22
CA LEU A 281 2.50 -3.78 -0.18
C LEU A 281 2.02 -5.23 -0.07
N GLN A 282 2.69 -6.13 -0.82
CA GLN A 282 2.35 -7.55 -0.87
C GLN A 282 2.93 -8.30 0.33
N ASN A 283 2.11 -9.13 0.98
CA ASN A 283 2.55 -10.00 2.08
C ASN A 283 3.07 -11.34 1.54
N VAL A 284 4.19 -11.31 0.85
CA VAL A 284 4.80 -12.45 0.16
C VAL A 284 6.23 -12.69 0.63
N SER A 285 6.78 -13.87 0.31
CA SER A 285 8.21 -14.15 0.46
C SER A 285 8.69 -15.02 -0.70
N LYS A 286 9.87 -14.73 -1.24
CA LYS A 286 10.42 -15.45 -2.41
C LYS A 286 10.74 -16.92 -2.11
N ASN A 287 10.99 -17.28 -0.84
CA ASN A 287 11.40 -18.61 -0.40
C ASN A 287 10.26 -19.47 0.12
N ALA A 288 9.00 -19.04 0.00
CA ALA A 288 7.86 -19.79 0.51
C ALA A 288 6.58 -19.54 -0.29
N ASN A 289 5.74 -20.58 -0.37
CA ASN A 289 4.33 -20.48 -0.75
C ASN A 289 3.50 -20.43 0.54
N ILE A 290 2.72 -19.36 0.71
CA ILE A 290 1.90 -19.12 1.88
C ILE A 290 0.46 -19.51 1.56
N ASN A 291 -0.15 -20.35 2.40
CA ASN A 291 -1.58 -20.56 2.43
C ASN A 291 -2.21 -19.44 3.29
N TYR A 292 -2.79 -18.44 2.65
CA TYR A 292 -3.38 -17.30 3.37
C TYR A 292 -4.61 -17.69 4.20
N LEU A 293 -5.28 -18.83 3.87
CA LEU A 293 -6.47 -19.26 4.59
C LEU A 293 -6.17 -19.54 6.07
N ASP A 294 -5.03 -20.11 6.38
CA ASP A 294 -4.68 -20.56 7.73
C ASP A 294 -3.26 -20.18 8.19
N GLY A 295 -2.46 -19.58 7.31
CA GLY A 295 -1.08 -19.18 7.57
C GLY A 295 -0.05 -20.31 7.48
N THR A 296 -0.45 -21.52 7.09
CA THR A 296 0.51 -22.59 6.80
C THR A 296 1.36 -22.24 5.59
N ALA A 297 2.56 -22.78 5.48
CA ALA A 297 3.46 -22.47 4.38
C ALA A 297 4.36 -23.66 4.02
N THR A 298 4.77 -23.71 2.75
CA THR A 298 5.76 -24.64 2.23
C THR A 298 6.96 -23.90 1.68
N SER A 299 8.14 -24.49 1.82
CA SER A 299 9.38 -23.92 1.29
C SER A 299 9.43 -24.07 -0.23
N ASN A 300 9.91 -23.02 -0.90
CA ASN A 300 10.24 -23.01 -2.34
C ASN A 300 11.73 -23.35 -2.58
N TYR A 301 12.45 -23.76 -1.51
CA TYR A 301 13.90 -23.93 -1.54
C TYR A 301 14.27 -25.41 -1.43
#